data_4dcd119f50cd6faeeb0efcc2e8262a22
#
_entry.id   4dcd119f50cd6faeeb0efcc2e8262a22
#
_cell.length_a   1.000
_cell.length_b   1.000
_cell.length_c   1.000
_cell.angle_alpha   90.00
_cell.angle_beta   90.00
_cell.angle_gamma   90.00
#
_symmetry.space_group_name_H-M   'P 1'
#
loop_
_entity.id
_entity.type
_entity.pdbx_description
1 polymer ?
#
loop_
_entity_poly.entity_id
_entity_poly.type
_entity_poly.pdbx_seq_one_letter_code
_entity_poly.pdbx_strand_id
1 'polypeptide(L)'
;IQTLAEAKTAAAAIGIRRSLAARLLTIALVSVSGLVAVGWVAHAQFNRQLLTLLIDPEIQSVADNLIGNAGPGLSGELALQDVPYDPRYSQPLSGRYFQIARVHDPDGRLDVQVISPSLFDTTIRLDPVLLRGLVSANAPRGPQFIDVVAPDRVPLRVIARVEQIPRLQGRYLFLVGVAPRAIIAPAANLVALAFAAFVTFCALMVAAVTVLQVRIGLEPLRHLQRDIADVRRGQTERLDGEYPAELQPVTQELNALVDHNREVVE
;
A
#
# COMPACT_ATOMS: atom_id res chain seq x y z
N ILE A 1 13.18 -40.53 -7.12
CA ILE A 1 12.37 -39.94 -6.01
C ILE A 1 11.72 -38.62 -6.49
N GLN A 2 12.41 -37.78 -7.26
CA GLN A 2 11.86 -36.52 -7.81
C GLN A 2 10.69 -36.70 -8.78
N THR A 3 10.74 -37.72 -9.65
CA THR A 3 9.68 -38.01 -10.62
C THR A 3 8.35 -38.45 -10.01
N LEU A 4 8.39 -39.09 -8.84
CA LEU A 4 7.19 -39.48 -8.09
C LEU A 4 6.51 -38.31 -7.37
N ALA A 5 7.29 -37.31 -6.95
CA ALA A 5 6.77 -36.09 -6.35
C ALA A 5 6.08 -35.19 -7.40
N GLU A 6 6.68 -35.07 -8.58
CA GLU A 6 6.09 -34.32 -9.71
C GLU A 6 4.81 -34.98 -10.24
N ALA A 7 4.76 -36.31 -10.32
CA ALA A 7 3.57 -37.06 -10.72
C ALA A 7 2.42 -36.91 -9.70
N LYS A 8 2.72 -36.88 -8.39
CA LYS A 8 1.72 -36.64 -7.35
C LYS A 8 1.19 -35.20 -7.38
N THR A 9 2.06 -34.21 -7.63
CA THR A 9 1.64 -32.80 -7.76
C THR A 9 0.80 -32.58 -9.01
N ALA A 10 1.16 -33.21 -10.15
CA ALA A 10 0.38 -33.16 -11.37
C ALA A 10 -0.98 -33.88 -11.24
N ALA A 11 -1.04 -35.03 -10.59
CA ALA A 11 -2.28 -35.74 -10.29
C ALA A 11 -3.19 -34.96 -9.34
N ALA A 12 -2.64 -34.30 -8.33
CA ALA A 12 -3.39 -33.41 -7.46
C ALA A 12 -3.95 -32.19 -8.20
N ALA A 13 -3.16 -31.59 -9.10
CA ALA A 13 -3.59 -30.45 -9.94
C ALA A 13 -4.70 -30.84 -10.93
N ILE A 14 -4.67 -32.06 -11.48
CA ILE A 14 -5.72 -32.59 -12.37
C ILE A 14 -7.01 -32.92 -11.59
N GLY A 15 -6.91 -33.41 -10.37
CA GLY A 15 -8.04 -33.66 -9.46
C GLY A 15 -8.76 -32.39 -9.05
N ILE A 16 -8.02 -31.32 -8.81
CA ILE A 16 -8.54 -29.99 -8.47
C ILE A 16 -9.39 -29.41 -9.62
N ARG A 17 -8.99 -29.62 -10.87
CA ARG A 17 -9.74 -29.13 -12.05
C ARG A 17 -11.11 -29.80 -12.27
N ARG A 18 -11.34 -30.99 -11.72
CA ARG A 18 -12.60 -31.76 -11.89
C ARG A 18 -13.60 -31.55 -10.76
N SER A 19 -13.19 -31.02 -9.62
CA SER A 19 -14.09 -30.79 -8.47
C SER A 19 -14.71 -29.39 -8.53
N LEU A 20 -16.06 -29.32 -8.53
CA LEU A 20 -16.83 -28.07 -8.37
C LEU A 20 -16.41 -27.30 -7.12
N ALA A 21 -16.19 -28.01 -6.02
CA ALA A 21 -15.71 -27.43 -4.76
C ALA A 21 -14.34 -26.75 -4.93
N ALA A 22 -13.42 -27.37 -5.67
CA ALA A 22 -12.11 -26.79 -5.93
C ALA A 22 -12.20 -25.54 -6.81
N ARG A 23 -13.09 -25.50 -7.79
CA ARG A 23 -13.33 -24.29 -8.60
C ARG A 23 -13.91 -23.15 -7.78
N LEU A 24 -14.86 -23.42 -6.92
CA LEU A 24 -15.45 -22.42 -6.02
C LEU A 24 -14.41 -21.90 -5.01
N LEU A 25 -13.59 -22.78 -4.45
CA LEU A 25 -12.48 -22.39 -3.57
C LEU A 25 -11.42 -21.55 -4.29
N THR A 26 -11.08 -21.86 -5.53
CA THR A 26 -10.13 -21.04 -6.30
C THR A 26 -10.70 -19.67 -6.62
N ILE A 27 -11.98 -19.56 -6.99
CA ILE A 27 -12.64 -18.27 -7.21
C ILE A 27 -12.63 -17.44 -5.92
N ALA A 28 -12.96 -18.04 -4.79
CA ALA A 28 -12.91 -17.38 -3.49
C ALA A 28 -11.51 -16.88 -3.14
N LEU A 29 -10.50 -17.73 -3.34
CA LEU A 29 -9.11 -17.38 -3.08
C LEU A 29 -8.65 -16.19 -3.95
N VAL A 30 -8.99 -16.19 -5.23
CA VAL A 30 -8.69 -15.09 -6.15
C VAL A 30 -9.41 -13.82 -5.73
N SER A 31 -10.68 -13.91 -5.32
CA SER A 31 -11.47 -12.77 -4.84
C SER A 31 -10.87 -12.17 -3.56
N VAL A 32 -10.48 -13.01 -2.60
CA VAL A 32 -9.81 -12.56 -1.36
C VAL A 32 -8.46 -11.92 -1.66
N SER A 33 -7.66 -12.54 -2.53
CA SER A 33 -6.36 -11.99 -2.92
C SER A 33 -6.51 -10.63 -3.62
N GLY A 34 -7.53 -10.50 -4.48
CA GLY A 34 -7.88 -9.23 -5.12
C GLY A 34 -8.26 -8.15 -4.11
N LEU A 35 -9.09 -8.48 -3.12
CA LEU A 35 -9.49 -7.57 -2.06
C LEU A 35 -8.29 -7.09 -1.23
N VAL A 36 -7.40 -8.01 -0.88
CA VAL A 36 -6.16 -7.68 -0.15
C VAL A 36 -5.26 -6.76 -0.97
N ALA A 37 -5.10 -7.03 -2.26
CA ALA A 37 -4.29 -6.21 -3.15
C ALA A 37 -4.87 -4.79 -3.31
N VAL A 38 -6.18 -4.66 -3.50
CA VAL A 38 -6.88 -3.36 -3.57
C VAL A 38 -6.74 -2.60 -2.25
N GLY A 39 -6.92 -3.28 -1.12
CA GLY A 39 -6.72 -2.70 0.21
C GLY A 39 -5.30 -2.17 0.42
N TRP A 40 -4.30 -2.93 -0.02
CA TRP A 40 -2.90 -2.51 0.08
C TRP A 40 -2.60 -1.27 -0.79
N VAL A 41 -3.11 -1.24 -2.02
CA VAL A 41 -2.98 -0.08 -2.91
C VAL A 41 -3.67 1.15 -2.32
N ALA A 42 -4.90 0.99 -1.81
CA ALA A 42 -5.65 2.06 -1.17
C ALA A 42 -4.91 2.61 0.07
N HIS A 43 -4.35 1.73 0.90
CA HIS A 43 -3.54 2.13 2.06
C HIS A 43 -2.28 2.92 1.63
N ALA A 44 -1.57 2.46 0.60
CA ALA A 44 -0.39 3.15 0.09
C ALA A 44 -0.72 4.55 -0.47
N GLN A 45 -1.84 4.69 -1.18
CA GLN A 45 -2.31 5.97 -1.70
C GLN A 45 -2.74 6.92 -0.56
N PHE A 46 -3.48 6.40 0.42
CA PHE A 46 -3.90 7.17 1.59
C PHE A 46 -2.69 7.71 2.37
N ASN A 47 -1.67 6.87 2.56
CA ASN A 47 -0.46 7.29 3.25
C ASN A 47 0.28 8.42 2.51
N ARG A 48 0.34 8.37 1.17
CA ARG A 48 0.92 9.45 0.35
C ARG A 48 0.12 10.75 0.48
N GLN A 49 -1.20 10.68 0.45
CA GLN A 49 -2.06 11.86 0.61
C GLN A 49 -1.91 12.51 1.99
N LEU A 50 -1.79 11.71 3.05
CA LEU A 50 -1.52 12.23 4.39
C LEU A 50 -0.20 13.00 4.47
N LEU A 51 0.85 12.52 3.81
CA LEU A 51 2.13 13.22 3.77
C LEU A 51 1.99 14.62 3.14
N THR A 52 1.30 14.75 2.02
CA THR A 52 1.10 16.03 1.35
C THR A 52 0.20 16.98 2.15
N LEU A 53 -0.83 16.45 2.81
CA LEU A 53 -1.78 17.27 3.57
C LEU A 53 -1.22 17.76 4.91
N LEU A 54 -0.38 16.97 5.57
CA LEU A 54 0.12 17.29 6.91
C LEU A 54 1.52 17.89 6.90
N ILE A 55 2.40 17.40 6.04
CA ILE A 55 3.82 17.78 6.05
C ILE A 55 4.08 18.99 5.15
N ASP A 56 3.54 19.02 3.94
CA ASP A 56 3.82 20.08 2.98
C ASP A 56 3.46 21.48 3.52
N PRO A 57 2.31 21.73 4.16
CA PRO A 57 2.01 23.04 4.76
C PRO A 57 2.94 23.41 5.92
N GLU A 58 3.34 22.42 6.72
CA GLU A 58 4.24 22.64 7.85
C GLU A 58 5.63 23.09 7.38
N ILE A 59 6.24 22.35 6.45
CA ILE A 59 7.57 22.72 5.92
C ILE A 59 7.53 24.00 5.11
N GLN A 60 6.40 24.30 4.44
CA GLN A 60 6.23 25.57 3.74
C GLN A 60 6.21 26.75 4.71
N SER A 61 5.45 26.63 5.82
CA SER A 61 5.41 27.67 6.84
C SER A 61 6.79 27.96 7.44
N VAL A 62 7.59 26.90 7.66
CA VAL A 62 8.97 27.08 8.15
C VAL A 62 9.87 27.71 7.07
N ALA A 63 9.72 27.33 5.81
CA ALA A 63 10.47 27.95 4.72
C ALA A 63 10.12 29.44 4.56
N ASP A 64 8.85 29.80 4.64
CA ASP A 64 8.39 31.19 4.60
C ASP A 64 8.93 32.00 5.79
N ASN A 65 8.99 31.41 6.98
CA ASN A 65 9.58 32.02 8.16
C ASN A 65 11.09 32.26 7.98
N LEU A 66 11.82 31.24 7.50
CA LEU A 66 13.27 31.39 7.23
C LEU A 66 13.56 32.47 6.18
N ILE A 67 12.77 32.53 5.11
CA ILE A 67 12.91 33.55 4.06
C ILE A 67 12.61 34.94 4.64
N GLY A 68 11.56 35.07 5.46
CA GLY A 68 11.18 36.33 6.10
C GLY A 68 12.21 36.87 7.10
N ASN A 69 12.94 35.95 7.78
CA ASN A 69 13.97 36.26 8.76
C ASN A 69 15.39 36.31 8.19
N ALA A 70 15.54 36.01 6.88
CA ALA A 70 16.85 36.07 6.21
C ALA A 70 17.19 37.52 5.86
N GLY A 71 18.40 37.92 6.21
CA GLY A 71 18.91 39.26 5.92
C GLY A 71 20.42 39.33 5.90
N PRO A 72 20.98 40.55 5.65
CA PRO A 72 22.42 40.74 5.72
C PRO A 72 22.92 40.67 7.15
N GLY A 73 23.93 39.87 7.40
CA GLY A 73 24.70 39.86 8.62
C GLY A 73 25.69 41.05 8.69
N LEU A 74 26.44 41.11 9.79
CA LEU A 74 27.40 42.21 10.05
C LEU A 74 28.53 42.27 8.99
N SER A 75 28.92 41.16 8.41
CA SER A 75 29.95 41.06 7.38
C SER A 75 29.39 41.04 5.96
N GLY A 76 28.08 41.27 5.77
CA GLY A 76 27.41 41.24 4.46
C GLY A 76 27.10 39.84 3.94
N GLU A 77 27.32 38.81 4.73
CA GLU A 77 26.87 37.46 4.51
C GLU A 77 25.39 37.27 4.86
N LEU A 78 24.80 36.17 4.45
CA LEU A 78 23.42 35.85 4.85
C LEU A 78 23.40 35.43 6.33
N ALA A 79 22.55 36.08 7.12
CA ALA A 79 22.28 35.73 8.50
C ALA A 79 20.79 35.60 8.74
N LEU A 80 20.39 34.73 9.65
CA LEU A 80 19.02 34.64 10.15
C LEU A 80 18.87 35.52 11.38
N GLN A 81 17.86 36.40 11.40
CA GLN A 81 17.54 37.21 12.57
C GLN A 81 16.94 36.35 13.69
N ASP A 82 16.09 35.38 13.30
CA ASP A 82 15.50 34.40 14.19
C ASP A 82 15.57 32.98 13.60
N VAL A 83 15.82 32.01 14.46
CA VAL A 83 15.80 30.58 14.11
C VAL A 83 14.38 30.05 14.27
N PRO A 84 13.94 29.05 13.52
CA PRO A 84 12.62 28.45 13.70
C PRO A 84 12.38 28.06 15.17
N TYR A 85 11.24 28.46 15.71
CA TYR A 85 10.87 28.27 17.14
C TYR A 85 10.82 26.79 17.58
N ASP A 86 10.69 25.85 16.63
CA ASP A 86 10.63 24.43 16.94
C ASP A 86 12.01 23.91 17.40
N PRO A 87 12.16 23.50 18.67
CA PRO A 87 13.45 23.07 19.22
C PRO A 87 14.02 21.83 18.53
N ARG A 88 13.22 21.12 17.75
CA ARG A 88 13.67 19.96 16.97
C ARG A 88 14.65 20.32 15.87
N TYR A 89 14.64 21.56 15.36
CA TYR A 89 15.67 22.05 14.43
C TYR A 89 17.04 22.24 15.08
N SER A 90 17.07 22.28 16.44
CA SER A 90 18.32 22.40 17.20
C SER A 90 18.83 21.06 17.76
N GLN A 91 18.03 19.98 17.66
CA GLN A 91 18.41 18.67 18.18
C GLN A 91 19.07 17.82 17.07
N PRO A 92 20.29 17.31 17.27
CA PRO A 92 20.95 16.48 16.29
C PRO A 92 20.08 15.29 15.83
N LEU A 93 20.01 15.05 14.52
CA LEU A 93 19.29 13.94 13.89
C LEU A 93 17.80 13.84 14.28
N SER A 94 17.18 14.96 14.61
CA SER A 94 15.74 15.01 14.99
C SER A 94 14.77 14.66 13.87
N GLY A 95 15.25 14.59 12.63
CA GLY A 95 14.39 14.40 11.45
C GLY A 95 13.80 15.71 10.92
N ARG A 96 14.17 16.86 11.47
CA ARG A 96 13.78 18.20 11.00
C ARG A 96 15.03 18.99 10.68
N TYR A 97 15.16 19.41 9.43
CA TYR A 97 16.39 20.00 8.93
C TYR A 97 16.08 21.23 8.09
N PHE A 98 16.99 22.22 8.13
CA PHE A 98 17.02 23.26 7.13
C PHE A 98 18.45 23.57 6.70
N GLN A 99 18.59 24.05 5.47
CA GLN A 99 19.84 24.46 4.88
C GLN A 99 19.59 25.63 3.95
N ILE A 100 20.44 26.65 4.02
CA ILE A 100 20.41 27.79 3.12
C ILE A 100 21.77 27.84 2.42
N ALA A 101 21.73 27.86 1.09
CA ALA A 101 22.92 27.90 0.28
C ALA A 101 22.83 29.04 -0.76
N ARG A 102 23.92 29.75 -0.98
CA ARG A 102 24.04 30.69 -2.08
C ARG A 102 24.27 29.96 -3.39
N VAL A 103 23.50 30.34 -4.41
CA VAL A 103 23.63 29.78 -5.76
C VAL A 103 24.65 30.61 -6.54
N HIS A 104 25.70 29.98 -7.04
CA HIS A 104 26.69 30.63 -7.90
C HIS A 104 26.25 30.46 -9.38
N ASP A 105 25.97 31.59 -10.03
CA ASP A 105 25.74 31.62 -11.46
C ASP A 105 27.10 31.76 -12.21
N PRO A 106 27.34 31.10 -13.36
CA PRO A 106 26.40 30.23 -14.09
C PRO A 106 26.47 28.75 -13.70
N ASP A 107 27.41 28.32 -12.84
CA ASP A 107 27.73 26.91 -12.62
C ASP A 107 26.65 26.16 -11.78
N GLY A 108 25.74 26.89 -11.14
CA GLY A 108 24.74 26.33 -10.22
C GLY A 108 25.36 25.70 -8.97
N ARG A 109 26.62 26.02 -8.65
CA ARG A 109 27.30 25.56 -7.43
C ARG A 109 26.60 26.13 -6.21
N LEU A 110 26.46 25.30 -5.17
CA LEU A 110 25.92 25.71 -3.89
C LEU A 110 27.06 26.00 -2.92
N ASP A 111 27.01 27.20 -2.35
CA ASP A 111 27.84 27.56 -1.21
C ASP A 111 26.95 27.64 0.04
N VAL A 112 27.09 26.66 0.93
CA VAL A 112 26.25 26.52 2.11
C VAL A 112 26.58 27.60 3.11
N GLN A 113 25.63 28.47 3.42
CA GLN A 113 25.80 29.61 4.32
C GLN A 113 25.28 29.31 5.73
N VAL A 114 24.10 28.65 5.81
CA VAL A 114 23.45 28.35 7.08
C VAL A 114 22.93 26.93 7.05
N ILE A 115 23.16 26.19 8.12
CA ILE A 115 22.59 24.86 8.35
C ILE A 115 21.92 24.82 9.72
N SER A 116 20.85 24.00 9.84
CA SER A 116 20.26 23.75 11.15
C SER A 116 21.21 22.93 12.02
N PRO A 117 21.31 23.21 13.32
CA PRO A 117 22.10 22.38 14.23
C PRO A 117 21.71 20.90 14.22
N SER A 118 20.48 20.60 13.82
CA SER A 118 20.00 19.22 13.66
C SER A 118 20.71 18.42 12.55
N LEU A 119 21.29 19.08 11.55
CA LEU A 119 22.13 18.44 10.51
C LEU A 119 23.52 18.05 11.03
N PHE A 120 23.92 18.62 12.17
CA PHE A 120 25.25 18.42 12.75
C PHE A 120 26.37 18.81 11.74
N ASP A 121 27.26 17.87 11.35
CA ASP A 121 28.34 18.12 10.38
C ASP A 121 27.96 17.71 8.94
N THR A 122 26.68 17.53 8.65
CA THR A 122 26.23 17.04 7.36
C THR A 122 25.39 18.08 6.61
N THR A 123 25.20 17.85 5.32
CA THR A 123 24.39 18.73 4.45
C THR A 123 23.37 17.92 3.68
N ILE A 124 22.25 18.57 3.35
CA ILE A 124 21.24 17.98 2.45
C ILE A 124 21.84 17.96 1.04
N ARG A 125 22.07 16.78 0.50
CA ARG A 125 22.61 16.60 -0.85
C ARG A 125 21.47 16.42 -1.82
N LEU A 126 21.45 17.25 -2.86
CA LEU A 126 20.53 17.12 -3.97
C LEU A 126 21.22 16.41 -5.13
N ASP A 127 20.45 15.64 -5.87
CA ASP A 127 20.90 15.09 -7.14
C ASP A 127 21.31 16.23 -8.09
N PRO A 128 22.44 16.15 -8.81
CA PRO A 128 22.91 17.21 -9.70
C PRO A 128 21.90 17.57 -10.83
N VAL A 129 21.06 16.63 -11.27
CA VAL A 129 20.02 16.90 -12.27
C VAL A 129 18.88 17.72 -11.65
N LEU A 130 18.43 17.30 -10.47
CA LEU A 130 17.44 18.03 -9.67
C LEU A 130 17.90 19.45 -9.35
N LEU A 131 19.14 19.59 -8.86
CA LEU A 131 19.71 20.87 -8.54
C LEU A 131 19.72 21.82 -9.74
N ARG A 132 20.18 21.37 -10.90
CA ARG A 132 20.15 22.17 -12.14
C ARG A 132 18.74 22.58 -12.54
N GLY A 133 17.75 21.69 -12.35
CA GLY A 133 16.34 22.01 -12.56
C GLY A 133 15.83 23.13 -11.65
N LEU A 134 16.21 23.09 -10.36
CA LEU A 134 15.78 24.06 -9.36
C LEU A 134 16.40 25.44 -9.55
N VAL A 135 17.69 25.49 -9.93
CA VAL A 135 18.43 26.77 -10.03
C VAL A 135 18.45 27.36 -11.43
N SER A 136 17.91 26.68 -12.43
CA SER A 136 17.85 27.19 -13.81
C SER A 136 17.02 28.46 -13.93
N ALA A 137 17.32 29.29 -14.92
CA ALA A 137 16.56 30.52 -15.20
C ALA A 137 15.08 30.24 -15.53
N ASN A 138 14.78 29.05 -16.05
CA ASN A 138 13.43 28.61 -16.41
C ASN A 138 12.79 27.73 -15.31
N ALA A 139 13.38 27.66 -14.12
CA ALA A 139 12.80 26.91 -13.01
C ALA A 139 11.40 27.45 -12.67
N PRO A 140 10.45 26.58 -12.31
CA PRO A 140 9.16 27.03 -11.83
C PRO A 140 9.32 27.95 -10.63
N ARG A 141 8.67 29.12 -10.68
CA ARG A 141 8.68 30.06 -9.55
C ARG A 141 7.75 29.53 -8.47
N GLY A 142 8.25 29.38 -7.26
CA GLY A 142 7.49 28.93 -6.10
C GLY A 142 8.06 27.70 -5.42
N PRO A 143 7.36 27.17 -4.41
CA PRO A 143 7.82 26.03 -3.64
C PRO A 143 7.85 24.75 -4.49
N GLN A 144 8.98 24.05 -4.46
CA GLN A 144 9.17 22.75 -5.10
C GLN A 144 9.29 21.68 -4.00
N PHE A 145 8.35 20.73 -3.98
CA PHE A 145 8.41 19.64 -3.02
C PHE A 145 9.12 18.44 -3.65
N ILE A 146 10.17 17.99 -3.00
CA ILE A 146 11.03 16.89 -3.47
C ILE A 146 11.27 15.88 -2.35
N ASP A 147 11.44 14.63 -2.74
CA ASP A 147 11.83 13.58 -1.81
C ASP A 147 13.34 13.30 -1.99
N VAL A 148 14.09 13.43 -0.92
CA VAL A 148 15.53 13.17 -0.91
C VAL A 148 15.88 12.21 0.23
N VAL A 149 17.12 11.75 0.26
CA VAL A 149 17.61 10.92 1.35
C VAL A 149 18.40 11.80 2.30
N ALA A 150 18.00 11.82 3.56
CA ALA A 150 18.72 12.51 4.63
C ALA A 150 20.10 11.90 4.87
N PRO A 151 21.02 12.61 5.54
CA PRO A 151 22.34 12.09 5.84
C PRO A 151 22.35 10.76 6.61
N ASP A 152 21.35 10.52 7.45
CA ASP A 152 21.11 9.30 8.20
C ASP A 152 20.41 8.18 7.38
N ARG A 153 20.33 8.34 6.06
CA ARG A 153 19.67 7.45 5.09
C ARG A 153 18.15 7.30 5.28
N VAL A 154 17.52 8.19 6.00
CA VAL A 154 16.07 8.24 6.15
C VAL A 154 15.45 9.05 5.00
N PRO A 155 14.33 8.62 4.41
CA PRO A 155 13.59 9.44 3.45
C PRO A 155 13.22 10.78 4.06
N LEU A 156 13.47 11.87 3.33
CA LEU A 156 13.24 13.24 3.74
C LEU A 156 12.35 13.93 2.70
N ARG A 157 11.23 14.48 3.14
CA ARG A 157 10.40 15.37 2.33
C ARG A 157 10.94 16.78 2.47
N VAL A 158 11.34 17.39 1.38
CA VAL A 158 12.01 18.71 1.36
C VAL A 158 11.23 19.66 0.48
N ILE A 159 11.04 20.89 0.97
CA ILE A 159 10.68 22.04 0.14
C ILE A 159 11.95 22.74 -0.29
N ALA A 160 12.08 23.01 -1.57
CA ALA A 160 13.16 23.78 -2.16
C ALA A 160 12.60 25.08 -2.75
N ARG A 161 13.17 26.20 -2.35
CA ARG A 161 12.82 27.53 -2.89
C ARG A 161 14.06 28.33 -3.21
N VAL A 162 14.10 28.92 -4.39
CA VAL A 162 15.17 29.84 -4.79
C VAL A 162 14.63 31.26 -4.71
N GLU A 163 15.21 32.06 -3.83
CA GLU A 163 14.77 33.42 -3.56
C GLU A 163 15.94 34.41 -3.64
N GLN A 164 15.61 35.67 -3.90
CA GLN A 164 16.53 36.79 -3.79
C GLN A 164 16.21 37.54 -2.50
N ILE A 165 17.20 37.65 -1.63
CA ILE A 165 17.01 38.34 -0.36
C ILE A 165 17.33 39.84 -0.53
N PRO A 166 16.45 40.75 -0.07
CA PRO A 166 16.70 42.18 -0.13
C PRO A 166 18.05 42.59 0.50
N ARG A 167 18.79 43.45 -0.16
CA ARG A 167 20.13 43.95 0.24
C ARG A 167 21.26 42.90 0.18
N LEU A 168 20.99 41.66 -0.24
CA LEU A 168 22.02 40.67 -0.53
C LEU A 168 22.12 40.44 -2.04
N GLN A 169 23.37 40.22 -2.51
CA GLN A 169 23.61 39.92 -3.93
C GLN A 169 23.51 38.41 -4.18
N GLY A 170 22.83 38.04 -5.28
CA GLY A 170 22.72 36.65 -5.71
C GLY A 170 21.39 35.99 -5.31
N ARG A 171 21.32 34.72 -5.67
CA ARG A 171 20.15 33.85 -5.37
C ARG A 171 20.50 32.90 -4.26
N TYR A 172 19.55 32.60 -3.42
CA TYR A 172 19.69 31.69 -2.31
C TYR A 172 18.70 30.55 -2.42
N LEU A 173 19.18 29.32 -2.26
CA LEU A 173 18.37 28.12 -2.20
C LEU A 173 18.08 27.80 -0.73
N PHE A 174 16.80 27.85 -0.39
CA PHE A 174 16.26 27.44 0.90
C PHE A 174 15.76 26.02 0.80
N LEU A 175 16.29 25.15 1.63
CA LEU A 175 15.87 23.76 1.78
C LEU A 175 15.34 23.58 3.19
N VAL A 176 14.09 23.18 3.32
CA VAL A 176 13.52 22.76 4.61
C VAL A 176 12.99 21.36 4.45
N GLY A 177 13.43 20.46 5.30
CA GLY A 177 13.11 19.06 5.18
C GLY A 177 12.63 18.45 6.48
N VAL A 178 11.71 17.53 6.37
CA VAL A 178 11.18 16.74 7.48
C VAL A 178 11.19 15.27 7.11
N ALA A 179 11.69 14.44 8.01
CA ALA A 179 11.60 12.99 7.89
C ALA A 179 10.17 12.55 8.23
N PRO A 180 9.39 12.00 7.29
CA PRO A 180 8.01 11.60 7.57
C PRO A 180 7.89 10.64 8.74
N ARG A 181 8.88 9.75 8.91
CA ARG A 181 8.91 8.81 10.04
C ARG A 181 8.97 9.51 11.40
N ALA A 182 9.65 10.64 11.50
CA ALA A 182 9.75 11.37 12.78
C ALA A 182 8.40 11.94 13.25
N ILE A 183 7.50 12.24 12.32
CA ILE A 183 6.16 12.77 12.62
C ILE A 183 5.13 11.63 12.76
N ILE A 184 5.20 10.64 11.90
CA ILE A 184 4.12 9.65 11.72
C ILE A 184 4.40 8.34 12.47
N ALA A 185 5.67 8.05 12.85
CA ALA A 185 6.06 6.73 13.36
C ALA A 185 5.21 6.18 14.53
N PRO A 186 4.83 6.96 15.56
CA PRO A 186 4.04 6.41 16.66
C PRO A 186 2.61 6.03 16.22
N ALA A 187 2.00 6.84 15.36
CA ALA A 187 0.62 6.63 14.90
C ALA A 187 0.56 5.69 13.69
N ALA A 188 1.54 5.76 12.78
CA ALA A 188 1.53 4.98 11.54
C ALA A 188 1.62 3.47 11.79
N ASN A 189 2.42 3.03 12.76
CA ASN A 189 2.53 1.62 13.09
C ASN A 189 1.22 1.06 13.66
N LEU A 190 0.55 1.82 14.50
CA LEU A 190 -0.75 1.42 15.08
C LEU A 190 -1.83 1.36 13.99
N VAL A 191 -1.89 2.37 13.13
CA VAL A 191 -2.85 2.43 12.01
C VAL A 191 -2.57 1.32 10.99
N ALA A 192 -1.30 1.08 10.65
CA ALA A 192 -0.91 0.00 9.74
C ALA A 192 -1.26 -1.38 10.33
N LEU A 193 -1.01 -1.60 11.62
CA LEU A 193 -1.36 -2.84 12.30
C LEU A 193 -2.88 -3.04 12.35
N ALA A 194 -3.64 -2.00 12.71
CA ALA A 194 -5.11 -2.06 12.75
C ALA A 194 -5.68 -2.34 11.35
N PHE A 195 -5.14 -1.70 10.32
CA PHE A 195 -5.55 -1.92 8.94
C PHE A 195 -5.20 -3.34 8.47
N ALA A 196 -4.01 -3.84 8.75
CA ALA A 196 -3.61 -5.21 8.43
C ALA A 196 -4.49 -6.24 9.15
N ALA A 197 -4.80 -6.01 10.43
CA ALA A 197 -5.70 -6.86 11.19
C ALA A 197 -7.13 -6.86 10.61
N PHE A 198 -7.65 -5.70 10.23
CA PHE A 198 -8.97 -5.56 9.60
C PHE A 198 -9.04 -6.29 8.25
N VAL A 199 -8.05 -6.09 7.38
CA VAL A 199 -7.99 -6.78 6.07
C VAL A 199 -7.88 -8.30 6.25
N THR A 200 -7.06 -8.76 7.20
CA THR A 200 -6.92 -10.18 7.53
C THR A 200 -8.23 -10.76 8.05
N PHE A 201 -8.91 -10.06 8.95
CA PHE A 201 -10.22 -10.47 9.45
C PHE A 201 -11.27 -10.58 8.33
N CYS A 202 -11.37 -9.59 7.45
CA CYS A 202 -12.27 -9.64 6.30
C CYS A 202 -11.94 -10.81 5.37
N ALA A 203 -10.66 -11.07 5.11
CA ALA A 203 -10.23 -12.18 4.29
C ALA A 203 -10.62 -13.54 4.90
N LEU A 204 -10.42 -13.72 6.20
CA LEU A 204 -10.82 -14.92 6.93
C LEU A 204 -12.34 -15.11 6.95
N MET A 205 -13.11 -14.03 7.13
CA MET A 205 -14.58 -14.07 7.07
C MET A 205 -15.08 -14.52 5.69
N VAL A 206 -14.54 -13.93 4.63
CA VAL A 206 -14.93 -14.32 3.25
C VAL A 206 -14.57 -15.78 2.99
N ALA A 207 -13.38 -16.23 3.42
CA ALA A 207 -12.97 -17.61 3.28
C ALA A 207 -13.89 -18.57 4.06
N ALA A 208 -14.23 -18.24 5.30
CA ALA A 208 -15.12 -19.03 6.14
C ALA A 208 -16.53 -19.14 5.54
N VAL A 209 -17.11 -18.01 5.10
CA VAL A 209 -18.42 -17.98 4.45
C VAL A 209 -18.40 -18.81 3.17
N THR A 210 -17.35 -18.71 2.36
CA THR A 210 -17.23 -19.49 1.12
C THR A 210 -17.14 -21.00 1.41
N VAL A 211 -16.34 -21.40 2.40
CA VAL A 211 -16.25 -22.82 2.79
C VAL A 211 -17.61 -23.33 3.27
N LEU A 212 -18.33 -22.53 4.05
CA LEU A 212 -19.66 -22.88 4.55
C LEU A 212 -20.66 -23.02 3.40
N GLN A 213 -20.68 -22.06 2.47
CA GLN A 213 -21.53 -22.11 1.27
C GLN A 213 -21.28 -23.35 0.41
N VAL A 214 -19.98 -23.70 0.21
CA VAL A 214 -19.60 -24.90 -0.55
C VAL A 214 -20.05 -26.17 0.17
N ARG A 215 -19.91 -26.23 1.49
CA ARG A 215 -20.36 -27.39 2.27
C ARG A 215 -21.87 -27.57 2.21
N ILE A 216 -22.64 -26.51 2.48
CA ILE A 216 -24.10 -26.54 2.46
C ILE A 216 -24.62 -26.81 1.04
N GLY A 217 -24.07 -26.15 0.03
CA GLY A 217 -24.53 -26.30 -1.37
C GLY A 217 -24.21 -27.65 -2.00
N LEU A 218 -23.19 -28.39 -1.50
CA LEU A 218 -22.85 -29.73 -2.02
C LEU A 218 -23.45 -30.86 -1.20
N GLU A 219 -24.04 -30.60 -0.06
CA GLU A 219 -24.64 -31.60 0.80
C GLU A 219 -25.82 -32.34 0.11
N PRO A 220 -26.78 -31.66 -0.56
CA PRO A 220 -27.85 -32.30 -1.27
C PRO A 220 -27.39 -33.25 -2.38
N LEU A 221 -26.31 -32.93 -3.07
CA LEU A 221 -25.71 -33.81 -4.09
C LEU A 221 -25.13 -35.09 -3.48
N ARG A 222 -24.57 -35.01 -2.28
CA ARG A 222 -24.08 -36.20 -1.57
C ARG A 222 -25.22 -37.09 -1.06
N HIS A 223 -26.35 -36.50 -0.66
CA HIS A 223 -27.55 -37.23 -0.31
C HIS A 223 -28.09 -37.98 -1.53
N LEU A 224 -28.29 -37.28 -2.66
CA LEU A 224 -28.72 -37.89 -3.90
C LEU A 224 -27.84 -39.06 -4.35
N GLN A 225 -26.48 -38.92 -4.23
CA GLN A 225 -25.58 -40.03 -4.57
C GLN A 225 -25.77 -41.26 -3.69
N ARG A 226 -26.06 -41.10 -2.38
CA ARG A 226 -26.32 -42.21 -1.47
C ARG A 226 -27.67 -42.88 -1.80
N ASP A 227 -28.72 -42.08 -2.01
CA ASP A 227 -30.06 -42.58 -2.30
C ASP A 227 -30.07 -43.34 -3.63
N ILE A 228 -29.36 -42.88 -4.67
CA ILE A 228 -29.18 -43.63 -5.92
C ILE A 228 -28.45 -44.97 -5.66
N ALA A 229 -27.45 -44.99 -4.80
CA ALA A 229 -26.73 -46.21 -4.47
C ALA A 229 -27.60 -47.20 -3.72
N ASP A 230 -28.53 -46.73 -2.87
CA ASP A 230 -29.48 -47.56 -2.10
C ASP A 230 -30.59 -48.11 -2.99
N VAL A 231 -31.11 -47.34 -3.92
CA VAL A 231 -32.02 -47.83 -4.97
C VAL A 231 -31.35 -48.93 -5.81
N ARG A 232 -30.09 -48.74 -6.22
CA ARG A 232 -29.33 -49.74 -7.00
C ARG A 232 -29.08 -51.04 -6.24
N ARG A 233 -28.99 -50.98 -4.91
CA ARG A 233 -28.81 -52.16 -4.04
C ARG A 233 -30.16 -52.83 -3.71
N GLY A 234 -31.29 -52.27 -4.14
CA GLY A 234 -32.60 -52.76 -3.81
C GLY A 234 -33.05 -52.49 -2.38
N GLN A 235 -32.38 -51.57 -1.67
CA GLN A 235 -32.74 -51.19 -0.29
C GLN A 235 -33.90 -50.21 -0.23
N THR A 236 -34.09 -49.42 -1.29
CA THR A 236 -35.22 -48.48 -1.45
C THR A 236 -35.78 -48.64 -2.86
N GLU A 237 -37.09 -48.45 -2.99
CA GLU A 237 -37.76 -48.62 -4.27
C GLU A 237 -37.76 -47.38 -5.14
N ARG A 238 -37.68 -46.19 -4.52
CA ARG A 238 -37.69 -44.87 -5.18
C ARG A 238 -36.85 -43.88 -4.44
N LEU A 239 -36.55 -42.76 -5.11
CA LEU A 239 -35.90 -41.58 -4.56
C LEU A 239 -37.01 -40.68 -3.94
N ASP A 240 -37.34 -40.89 -2.66
CA ASP A 240 -38.41 -40.15 -1.95
C ASP A 240 -37.88 -39.09 -1.00
N GLY A 241 -36.59 -38.69 -1.13
CA GLY A 241 -35.96 -37.64 -0.33
C GLY A 241 -36.46 -36.23 -0.67
N GLU A 242 -36.43 -35.32 0.32
CA GLU A 242 -36.64 -33.88 0.07
C GLU A 242 -35.39 -33.29 -0.62
N TYR A 243 -35.51 -32.96 -1.90
CA TYR A 243 -34.46 -32.40 -2.69
C TYR A 243 -34.74 -30.94 -3.04
N PRO A 244 -33.70 -30.09 -3.13
CA PRO A 244 -33.83 -28.75 -3.66
C PRO A 244 -34.49 -28.70 -5.04
N ALA A 245 -35.14 -27.58 -5.33
CA ALA A 245 -35.90 -27.40 -6.57
C ALA A 245 -35.08 -27.68 -7.84
N GLU A 246 -33.77 -27.38 -7.78
CA GLU A 246 -32.82 -27.60 -8.87
C GLU A 246 -32.56 -29.10 -9.17
N LEU A 247 -32.75 -29.97 -8.18
CA LEU A 247 -32.53 -31.41 -8.32
C LEU A 247 -33.82 -32.20 -8.57
N GLN A 248 -35.01 -31.60 -8.34
CA GLN A 248 -36.32 -32.24 -8.55
C GLN A 248 -36.51 -32.80 -9.97
N PRO A 249 -36.15 -32.09 -11.07
CA PRO A 249 -36.30 -32.67 -12.41
C PRO A 249 -35.46 -33.94 -12.60
N VAL A 250 -34.24 -33.96 -12.02
CA VAL A 250 -33.34 -35.12 -12.13
C VAL A 250 -33.85 -36.31 -11.33
N THR A 251 -34.37 -36.07 -10.14
CA THR A 251 -34.95 -37.16 -9.31
C THR A 251 -36.23 -37.73 -9.92
N GLN A 252 -37.05 -36.91 -10.56
CA GLN A 252 -38.24 -37.37 -11.29
C GLN A 252 -37.87 -38.25 -12.49
N GLU A 253 -36.89 -37.86 -13.29
CA GLU A 253 -36.44 -38.64 -14.44
C GLU A 253 -35.78 -39.96 -14.00
N LEU A 254 -35.00 -39.94 -12.91
CA LEU A 254 -34.41 -41.15 -12.35
C LEU A 254 -35.51 -42.13 -11.82
N ASN A 255 -36.54 -41.62 -11.14
CA ASN A 255 -37.66 -42.45 -10.70
C ASN A 255 -38.42 -43.07 -11.88
N ALA A 256 -38.68 -42.28 -12.93
CA ALA A 256 -39.33 -42.77 -14.16
C ALA A 256 -38.49 -43.89 -14.84
N LEU A 257 -37.18 -43.78 -14.81
CA LEU A 257 -36.25 -44.76 -15.38
C LEU A 257 -36.22 -46.06 -14.55
N VAL A 258 -36.30 -45.95 -13.23
CA VAL A 258 -36.41 -47.09 -12.30
C VAL A 258 -37.73 -47.84 -12.51
N ASP A 259 -38.84 -47.12 -12.64
CA ASP A 259 -40.14 -47.70 -12.89
C ASP A 259 -40.20 -48.44 -14.24
N HIS A 260 -39.69 -47.81 -15.30
CA HIS A 260 -39.63 -48.45 -16.63
C HIS A 260 -38.73 -49.70 -16.64
N ASN A 261 -37.62 -49.70 -15.91
CA ASN A 261 -36.76 -50.88 -15.86
C ASN A 261 -37.36 -52.05 -15.09
N ARG A 262 -38.28 -51.80 -14.15
CA ARG A 262 -39.10 -52.85 -13.48
C ARG A 262 -40.14 -53.45 -14.37
N GLU A 263 -40.85 -52.62 -15.15
CA GLU A 263 -41.88 -53.11 -16.11
C GLU A 263 -41.26 -54.01 -17.21
N VAL A 264 -39.99 -53.84 -17.55
CA VAL A 264 -39.32 -54.65 -18.59
C VAL A 264 -38.80 -55.99 -18.04
N VAL A 265 -38.65 -56.12 -16.73
CA VAL A 265 -38.08 -57.32 -16.06
C VAL A 265 -39.17 -58.27 -15.52
N GLU A 266 -40.41 -57.79 -15.37
CA GLU A 266 -41.60 -58.64 -15.13
C GLU A 266 -42.17 -59.18 -16.44
#